data_d8b2ac0e61727294826e77123c8ba272
#
_entry.id   d8b2ac0e61727294826e77123c8ba272
#
_cell.length_a   1.000
_cell.length_b   1.000
_cell.length_c   1.000
_cell.angle_alpha   90.00
_cell.angle_beta   90.00
_cell.angle_gamma   90.00
#
_symmetry.space_group_name_H-M   'P 1'
#
loop_
_entity.id
_entity.type
_entity.pdbx_description
1 polymer ?
#
loop_
_entity_poly.entity_id
_entity_poly.type
_entity_poly.pdbx_seq_one_letter_code
_entity_poly.pdbx_strand_id
1 'polypeptide(L)'
;TEENTLSLHDALPISCADAVTLAQQNPEKQVVFFAIGFETTTPPTAVAIKQAAALGLKNFSVLCCHVLTPPAIASIMEGVDEQLQLDGFVGPAHVSTIIGSRPYEPFAAQYRKPVVIAGFEPLDVLLAIRMLIRQVNEGRAEVENEFVRAVDRDGNRKAQALMDEVFELRESFEWRGLGTLPLSARRIRAEFAEFDAERRFALAYRPVADHKGCDCGEILRGVKRPQACKLFGT
;
A
#
# COMPACT_ATOMS: atom_id res chain seq x y z
N THR A 1 -29.53 -22.85 -1.79
CA THR A 1 -28.58 -22.33 -2.78
C THR A 1 -27.20 -22.49 -2.18
N GLU A 2 -26.48 -23.53 -2.62
CA GLU A 2 -25.08 -23.74 -2.26
C GLU A 2 -24.30 -22.55 -2.84
N GLU A 3 -23.81 -21.68 -1.98
CA GLU A 3 -22.81 -20.70 -2.33
C GLU A 3 -21.52 -21.45 -2.67
N ASN A 4 -21.22 -21.56 -3.96
CA ASN A 4 -19.92 -21.97 -4.46
C ASN A 4 -18.87 -20.90 -4.11
N THR A 5 -18.55 -20.82 -2.83
CA THR A 5 -17.34 -20.14 -2.37
C THR A 5 -16.19 -21.07 -2.69
N LEU A 6 -15.41 -20.77 -3.73
CA LEU A 6 -14.12 -21.40 -3.92
C LEU A 6 -13.32 -21.18 -2.64
N SER A 7 -13.03 -22.26 -1.92
CA SER A 7 -12.18 -22.23 -0.73
C SER A 7 -10.81 -21.65 -1.13
N LEU A 8 -10.25 -20.80 -0.29
CA LEU A 8 -8.87 -20.27 -0.46
C LEU A 8 -7.81 -21.38 -0.62
N HIS A 9 -8.13 -22.63 -0.26
CA HIS A 9 -7.26 -23.78 -0.38
C HIS A 9 -7.25 -24.41 -1.78
N ASP A 10 -8.27 -24.15 -2.60
CA ASP A 10 -8.37 -24.67 -3.97
C ASP A 10 -7.90 -23.64 -5.02
N ALA A 11 -7.63 -22.41 -4.59
CA ALA A 11 -7.11 -21.37 -5.46
C ALA A 11 -5.59 -21.27 -5.31
N LEU A 12 -4.85 -21.58 -6.36
CA LEU A 12 -3.47 -21.10 -6.53
C LEU A 12 -3.44 -19.59 -6.35
N PRO A 13 -2.31 -18.98 -5.90
CA PRO A 13 -2.21 -17.53 -5.77
C PRO A 13 -2.63 -16.89 -7.08
N ILE A 14 -3.81 -16.26 -7.07
CA ILE A 14 -4.44 -15.71 -8.25
C ILE A 14 -3.93 -14.28 -8.40
N SER A 15 -3.24 -14.01 -9.51
CA SER A 15 -2.93 -12.66 -9.93
C SER A 15 -4.21 -11.96 -10.45
N CYS A 16 -4.18 -10.64 -10.54
CA CYS A 16 -5.29 -9.90 -11.16
C CYS A 16 -5.53 -10.32 -12.62
N ALA A 17 -4.50 -10.75 -13.34
CA ALA A 17 -4.63 -11.28 -14.71
C ALA A 17 -5.36 -12.64 -14.74
N ASP A 18 -5.07 -13.51 -13.76
CA ASP A 18 -5.76 -14.81 -13.64
C ASP A 18 -7.24 -14.61 -13.32
N ALA A 19 -7.58 -13.59 -12.50
CA ALA A 19 -8.96 -13.26 -12.20
C ALA A 19 -9.73 -12.79 -13.45
N VAL A 20 -9.10 -12.03 -14.36
CA VAL A 20 -9.69 -11.68 -15.67
C VAL A 20 -9.90 -12.92 -16.52
N THR A 21 -8.91 -13.81 -16.58
CA THR A 21 -9.02 -15.08 -17.32
C THR A 21 -10.14 -15.97 -16.75
N LEU A 22 -10.25 -16.04 -15.42
CA LEU A 22 -11.31 -16.78 -14.76
C LEU A 22 -12.70 -16.22 -15.09
N ALA A 23 -12.85 -14.91 -15.16
CA ALA A 23 -14.10 -14.28 -15.54
C ALA A 23 -14.48 -14.58 -17.01
N GLN A 24 -13.50 -14.62 -17.92
CA GLN A 24 -13.74 -15.03 -19.32
C GLN A 24 -14.22 -16.48 -19.45
N GLN A 25 -13.64 -17.37 -18.65
CA GLN A 25 -13.93 -18.81 -18.69
C GLN A 25 -15.24 -19.18 -17.99
N ASN A 26 -15.76 -18.30 -17.13
CA ASN A 26 -16.96 -18.55 -16.34
C ASN A 26 -17.94 -17.38 -16.44
N PRO A 27 -18.54 -17.15 -17.60
CA PRO A 27 -19.41 -15.98 -17.83
C PRO A 27 -20.65 -15.94 -16.95
N GLU A 28 -21.07 -17.08 -16.40
CA GLU A 28 -22.19 -17.23 -15.49
C GLU A 28 -21.87 -16.88 -14.03
N LYS A 29 -20.57 -16.72 -13.67
CA LYS A 29 -20.12 -16.41 -12.31
C LYS A 29 -19.66 -14.98 -12.19
N GLN A 30 -19.92 -14.37 -11.04
CA GLN A 30 -19.32 -13.08 -10.69
C GLN A 30 -17.91 -13.31 -10.12
N VAL A 31 -16.91 -12.71 -10.74
CA VAL A 31 -15.52 -12.77 -10.27
C VAL A 31 -15.16 -11.44 -9.65
N VAL A 32 -14.83 -11.45 -8.36
CA VAL A 32 -14.39 -10.27 -7.63
C VAL A 32 -12.93 -10.44 -7.24
N PHE A 33 -12.07 -9.57 -7.74
CA PHE A 33 -10.68 -9.52 -7.32
C PHE A 33 -10.53 -8.62 -6.09
N PHE A 34 -10.12 -9.18 -4.97
CA PHE A 34 -9.85 -8.44 -3.75
C PHE A 34 -8.43 -7.84 -3.83
N ALA A 35 -8.35 -6.58 -4.23
CA ALA A 35 -7.12 -5.87 -4.52
C ALA A 35 -6.55 -5.22 -3.27
N ILE A 36 -5.68 -5.94 -2.55
CA ILE A 36 -4.96 -5.48 -1.37
C ILE A 36 -3.51 -5.19 -1.77
N GLY A 37 -2.93 -4.16 -1.20
CA GLY A 37 -1.51 -3.85 -1.29
C GLY A 37 -1.21 -2.37 -1.42
N PHE A 38 0.04 -2.10 -1.70
CA PHE A 38 0.59 -0.76 -1.83
C PHE A 38 0.74 -0.35 -3.30
N GLU A 39 1.53 0.69 -3.56
CA GLU A 39 1.74 1.23 -4.89
C GLU A 39 2.32 0.22 -5.89
N THR A 40 3.00 -0.82 -5.42
CA THR A 40 3.57 -1.88 -6.27
C THR A 40 2.51 -2.75 -6.95
N THR A 41 1.37 -2.98 -6.29
CA THR A 41 0.29 -3.86 -6.77
C THR A 41 -0.83 -3.11 -7.49
N THR A 42 -0.84 -1.79 -7.40
CA THR A 42 -1.86 -0.94 -8.05
C THR A 42 -1.76 -0.94 -9.60
N PRO A 43 -0.56 -0.83 -10.22
CA PRO A 43 -0.46 -0.85 -11.67
C PRO A 43 -0.98 -2.13 -12.34
N PRO A 44 -0.64 -3.34 -11.86
CA PRO A 44 -1.21 -4.58 -12.41
C PRO A 44 -2.74 -4.63 -12.31
N THR A 45 -3.33 -4.12 -11.22
CA THR A 45 -4.78 -4.03 -11.06
C THR A 45 -5.40 -3.06 -12.07
N ALA A 46 -4.74 -1.93 -12.36
CA ALA A 46 -5.17 -1.00 -13.40
C ALA A 46 -5.16 -1.67 -14.80
N VAL A 47 -4.11 -2.44 -15.10
CA VAL A 47 -4.05 -3.23 -16.35
C VAL A 47 -5.22 -4.20 -16.43
N ALA A 48 -5.52 -4.93 -15.36
CA ALA A 48 -6.61 -5.90 -15.34
C ALA A 48 -7.98 -5.26 -15.59
N ILE A 49 -8.26 -4.09 -14.98
CA ILE A 49 -9.50 -3.34 -15.21
C ILE A 49 -9.59 -2.90 -16.67
N LYS A 50 -8.52 -2.34 -17.23
CA LYS A 50 -8.50 -1.92 -18.65
C LYS A 50 -8.65 -3.10 -19.60
N GLN A 51 -8.04 -4.23 -19.29
CA GLN A 51 -8.17 -5.46 -20.05
C GLN A 51 -9.61 -5.98 -19.99
N ALA A 52 -10.22 -6.02 -18.82
CA ALA A 52 -11.62 -6.42 -18.66
C ALA A 52 -12.57 -5.50 -19.44
N ALA A 53 -12.31 -4.18 -19.43
CA ALA A 53 -13.06 -3.22 -20.23
C ALA A 53 -12.92 -3.46 -21.74
N ALA A 54 -11.69 -3.66 -22.23
CA ALA A 54 -11.42 -3.95 -23.63
C ALA A 54 -12.07 -5.27 -24.12
N LEU A 55 -12.18 -6.26 -23.23
CA LEU A 55 -12.83 -7.54 -23.48
C LEU A 55 -14.36 -7.48 -23.30
N GLY A 56 -14.90 -6.36 -22.83
CA GLY A 56 -16.34 -6.19 -22.58
C GLY A 56 -16.89 -7.08 -21.47
N LEU A 57 -16.05 -7.51 -20.51
CA LEU A 57 -16.47 -8.40 -19.43
C LEU A 57 -17.48 -7.70 -18.51
N LYS A 58 -18.59 -8.36 -18.24
CA LYS A 58 -19.64 -7.87 -17.34
C LYS A 58 -19.68 -8.57 -16.00
N ASN A 59 -18.87 -9.60 -15.81
CA ASN A 59 -18.83 -10.46 -14.64
C ASN A 59 -17.51 -10.33 -13.84
N PHE A 60 -16.63 -9.39 -14.20
CA PHE A 60 -15.41 -9.06 -13.46
C PHE A 60 -15.59 -7.77 -12.67
N SER A 61 -15.09 -7.72 -11.46
CA SER A 61 -15.00 -6.49 -10.65
C SER A 61 -13.85 -6.55 -9.65
N VAL A 62 -13.50 -5.40 -9.10
CA VAL A 62 -12.39 -5.25 -8.17
C VAL A 62 -12.89 -4.57 -6.89
N LEU A 63 -12.64 -5.18 -5.74
CA LEU A 63 -12.73 -4.53 -4.44
C LEU A 63 -11.40 -3.85 -4.14
N CYS A 64 -11.35 -2.53 -4.33
CA CYS A 64 -10.11 -1.77 -4.27
C CYS A 64 -9.74 -1.37 -2.84
N CYS A 65 -8.72 -2.03 -2.29
CA CYS A 65 -8.13 -1.73 -0.98
C CYS A 65 -6.62 -1.38 -1.11
N HIS A 66 -6.24 -0.73 -2.22
CA HIS A 66 -4.87 -0.25 -2.40
C HIS A 66 -4.62 0.98 -1.54
N VAL A 67 -3.58 0.91 -0.72
CA VAL A 67 -3.16 1.96 0.21
C VAL A 67 -1.85 2.61 -0.22
N LEU A 68 -1.53 3.78 0.35
CA LEU A 68 -0.38 4.58 -0.01
C LEU A 68 0.61 4.69 1.13
N THR A 69 1.89 4.47 0.83
CA THR A 69 2.98 4.50 1.80
C THR A 69 3.27 5.89 2.36
N PRO A 70 3.39 6.98 1.56
CA PRO A 70 3.76 8.29 2.09
C PRO A 70 2.78 8.85 3.14
N PRO A 71 1.44 8.80 2.96
CA PRO A 71 0.50 9.25 3.99
C PRO A 71 0.59 8.44 5.29
N ALA A 72 0.86 7.12 5.20
CA ALA A 72 1.02 6.28 6.37
C ALA A 72 2.27 6.66 7.17
N ILE A 73 3.41 6.93 6.50
CA ILE A 73 4.62 7.41 7.15
C ILE A 73 4.38 8.78 7.82
N ALA A 74 3.70 9.71 7.15
CA ALA A 74 3.38 11.02 7.72
C ALA A 74 2.52 10.86 8.99
N SER A 75 1.51 9.99 8.98
CA SER A 75 0.63 9.77 10.14
C SER A 75 1.35 9.16 11.35
N ILE A 76 2.44 8.41 11.15
CA ILE A 76 3.26 7.92 12.25
C ILE A 76 3.91 9.08 13.01
N MET A 77 4.24 10.15 12.29
CA MET A 77 4.87 11.36 12.84
C MET A 77 3.87 12.36 13.41
N GLU A 78 2.64 12.37 12.89
CA GLU A 78 1.59 13.28 13.34
C GLU A 78 0.96 12.80 14.65
N GLY A 79 0.88 13.68 15.64
CA GLY A 79 0.11 13.44 16.86
C GLY A 79 0.86 12.86 18.05
N VAL A 80 2.21 12.82 18.04
CA VAL A 80 2.99 12.33 19.21
C VAL A 80 4.28 13.13 19.37
N ASP A 81 4.19 14.39 19.78
CA ASP A 81 5.37 15.27 19.93
C ASP A 81 6.39 14.77 20.97
N GLU A 82 5.99 14.02 22.01
CA GLU A 82 6.89 13.61 23.10
C GLU A 82 7.20 12.09 23.19
N GLN A 83 6.52 11.25 22.39
CA GLN A 83 6.65 9.78 22.52
C GLN A 83 7.32 9.10 21.34
N LEU A 84 7.61 9.81 20.26
CA LEU A 84 8.20 9.21 19.07
C LEU A 84 9.67 8.86 19.30
N GLN A 85 9.99 7.56 19.27
CA GLN A 85 11.35 7.05 19.45
C GLN A 85 11.95 6.55 18.11
N LEU A 86 11.76 7.34 17.05
CA LEU A 86 12.32 7.03 15.75
C LEU A 86 13.29 8.12 15.30
N ASP A 87 14.51 7.73 14.91
CA ASP A 87 15.55 8.64 14.44
C ASP A 87 15.56 8.79 12.91
N GLY A 88 14.96 7.86 12.18
CA GLY A 88 14.87 7.86 10.72
C GLY A 88 14.09 6.68 10.18
N PHE A 89 14.00 6.59 8.86
CA PHE A 89 13.21 5.56 8.18
C PHE A 89 14.01 4.85 7.08
N VAL A 90 13.88 3.53 7.05
CA VAL A 90 14.25 2.75 5.88
C VAL A 90 13.04 2.74 4.93
N GLY A 91 13.16 3.47 3.82
CA GLY A 91 12.11 3.57 2.82
C GLY A 91 12.04 2.32 1.92
N PRO A 92 10.83 1.88 1.52
CA PRO A 92 10.65 0.65 0.76
C PRO A 92 11.03 0.83 -0.72
N ALA A 93 12.11 0.21 -1.16
CA ALA A 93 12.58 0.31 -2.54
C ALA A 93 11.54 -0.14 -3.56
N HIS A 94 10.81 -1.24 -3.30
CA HIS A 94 9.80 -1.74 -4.26
C HIS A 94 8.67 -0.73 -4.51
N VAL A 95 8.17 -0.07 -3.47
CA VAL A 95 7.22 1.04 -3.62
C VAL A 95 7.86 2.18 -4.40
N SER A 96 9.11 2.52 -4.06
CA SER A 96 9.83 3.62 -4.67
C SER A 96 10.21 3.39 -6.15
N THR A 97 10.24 2.14 -6.63
CA THR A 97 10.34 1.87 -8.08
C THR A 97 9.14 2.42 -8.84
N ILE A 98 7.98 2.51 -8.18
CA ILE A 98 6.75 3.05 -8.78
C ILE A 98 6.66 4.56 -8.57
N ILE A 99 6.76 5.03 -7.31
CA ILE A 99 6.49 6.44 -6.98
C ILE A 99 7.72 7.34 -6.97
N GLY A 100 8.92 6.75 -7.00
CA GLY A 100 10.19 7.48 -6.88
C GLY A 100 10.58 7.80 -5.43
N SER A 101 11.69 8.51 -5.28
CA SER A 101 12.16 9.02 -3.99
C SER A 101 11.58 10.39 -3.63
N ARG A 102 11.12 11.16 -4.62
CA ARG A 102 10.57 12.52 -4.44
C ARG A 102 9.45 12.62 -3.40
N PRO A 103 8.47 11.69 -3.31
CA PRO A 103 7.38 11.80 -2.33
C PRO A 103 7.82 11.79 -0.87
N TYR A 104 9.05 11.36 -0.57
CA TYR A 104 9.59 11.38 0.79
C TYR A 104 10.34 12.67 1.14
N GLU A 105 10.67 13.51 0.15
CA GLU A 105 11.42 14.76 0.37
C GLU A 105 10.67 15.75 1.28
N PRO A 106 9.36 16.04 1.07
CA PRO A 106 8.60 16.89 1.97
C PRO A 106 8.55 16.34 3.40
N PHE A 107 8.41 15.03 3.55
CA PHE A 107 8.42 14.35 4.84
C PHE A 107 9.75 14.55 5.58
N ALA A 108 10.88 14.26 4.94
CA ALA A 108 12.19 14.41 5.55
C ALA A 108 12.45 15.87 5.98
N ALA A 109 12.06 16.84 5.15
CA ALA A 109 12.20 18.26 5.45
C ALA A 109 11.30 18.72 6.61
N GLN A 110 10.02 18.33 6.62
CA GLN A 110 9.04 18.74 7.61
C GLN A 110 9.35 18.19 9.01
N TYR A 111 9.61 16.90 9.09
CA TYR A 111 9.81 16.19 10.37
C TYR A 111 11.27 16.11 10.80
N ARG A 112 12.20 16.59 9.97
CA ARG A 112 13.65 16.52 10.22
C ARG A 112 14.11 15.09 10.55
N LYS A 113 13.57 14.12 9.81
CA LYS A 113 13.92 12.71 9.93
C LYS A 113 14.46 12.19 8.60
N PRO A 114 15.67 11.61 8.57
CA PRO A 114 16.24 11.05 7.34
C PRO A 114 15.43 9.85 6.86
N VAL A 115 15.38 9.71 5.54
CA VAL A 115 14.81 8.53 4.88
C VAL A 115 15.86 7.95 3.94
N VAL A 116 16.17 6.67 4.07
CA VAL A 116 17.03 5.98 3.11
C VAL A 116 16.25 4.85 2.45
N ILE A 117 16.11 4.94 1.14
CA ILE A 117 15.43 3.92 0.35
C ILE A 117 16.35 2.72 0.16
N ALA A 118 15.89 1.53 0.52
CA ALA A 118 16.68 0.30 0.48
C ALA A 118 15.88 -0.88 -0.06
N GLY A 119 16.60 -1.80 -0.72
CA GLY A 119 16.11 -3.13 -1.05
C GLY A 119 15.96 -4.02 0.17
N PHE A 120 15.60 -5.28 -0.05
CA PHE A 120 15.38 -6.27 1.02
C PHE A 120 16.58 -7.21 1.22
N GLU A 121 17.61 -7.10 0.39
CA GLU A 121 18.80 -7.91 0.54
C GLU A 121 19.59 -7.47 1.79
N PRO A 122 20.25 -8.40 2.48
CA PRO A 122 20.97 -8.07 3.72
C PRO A 122 21.99 -6.92 3.55
N LEU A 123 22.67 -6.86 2.42
CA LEU A 123 23.63 -5.81 2.13
C LEU A 123 22.94 -4.45 1.93
N ASP A 124 21.83 -4.40 1.20
CA ASP A 124 21.05 -3.17 0.99
C ASP A 124 20.60 -2.61 2.35
N VAL A 125 20.07 -3.47 3.22
CA VAL A 125 19.61 -3.07 4.54
C VAL A 125 20.76 -2.54 5.42
N LEU A 126 21.90 -3.21 5.41
CA LEU A 126 23.09 -2.78 6.18
C LEU A 126 23.64 -1.44 5.68
N LEU A 127 23.69 -1.25 4.37
CA LEU A 127 24.11 0.02 3.76
C LEU A 127 23.14 1.15 4.11
N ALA A 128 21.84 0.90 4.02
CA ALA A 128 20.83 1.89 4.39
C ALA A 128 20.92 2.29 5.87
N ILE A 129 21.10 1.32 6.78
CA ILE A 129 21.30 1.60 8.20
C ILE A 129 22.55 2.46 8.40
N ARG A 130 23.67 2.12 7.74
CA ARG A 130 24.90 2.93 7.81
C ARG A 130 24.66 4.36 7.32
N MET A 131 23.93 4.55 6.21
CA MET A 131 23.61 5.87 5.66
C MET A 131 22.73 6.66 6.63
N LEU A 132 21.73 6.03 7.27
CA LEU A 132 20.88 6.64 8.29
C LEU A 132 21.70 7.10 9.49
N ILE A 133 22.55 6.22 10.05
CA ILE A 133 23.42 6.54 11.20
C ILE A 133 24.34 7.73 10.87
N ARG A 134 24.89 7.75 9.65
CA ARG A 134 25.71 8.87 9.19
C ARG A 134 24.93 10.18 9.17
N GLN A 135 23.71 10.20 8.59
CA GLN A 135 22.87 11.39 8.55
C GLN A 135 22.50 11.88 9.96
N VAL A 136 22.13 10.97 10.86
CA VAL A 136 21.81 11.31 12.26
C VAL A 136 23.01 11.94 12.96
N ASN A 137 24.20 11.36 12.82
CA ASN A 137 25.43 11.89 13.44
C ASN A 137 25.84 13.25 12.87
N GLU A 138 25.56 13.51 11.59
CA GLU A 138 25.83 14.77 10.91
C GLU A 138 24.72 15.82 11.09
N GLY A 139 23.62 15.47 11.77
CA GLY A 139 22.45 16.35 11.95
C GLY A 139 21.70 16.64 10.67
N ARG A 140 21.83 15.78 9.64
CA ARG A 140 21.11 15.87 8.36
C ARG A 140 19.78 15.12 8.41
N ALA A 141 18.85 15.53 7.58
CA ALA A 141 17.54 14.89 7.42
C ALA A 141 17.12 14.96 5.94
N GLU A 142 17.73 14.12 5.14
CA GLU A 142 17.56 14.09 3.69
C GLU A 142 17.01 12.74 3.23
N VAL A 143 16.52 12.69 1.99
CA VAL A 143 16.18 11.43 1.34
C VAL A 143 17.38 10.95 0.55
N GLU A 144 17.98 9.85 0.97
CA GLU A 144 19.02 9.15 0.23
C GLU A 144 18.47 7.86 -0.39
N ASN A 145 18.99 7.47 -1.54
CA ASN A 145 18.60 6.27 -2.24
C ASN A 145 19.77 5.29 -2.33
N GLU A 146 19.71 4.23 -1.54
CA GLU A 146 20.70 3.14 -1.63
C GLU A 146 20.42 2.25 -2.85
N PHE A 147 19.13 2.11 -3.24
CA PHE A 147 18.68 1.19 -4.29
C PHE A 147 18.68 1.85 -5.68
N VAL A 148 19.77 2.53 -6.02
CA VAL A 148 19.91 3.30 -7.29
C VAL A 148 19.79 2.44 -8.55
N ARG A 149 19.96 1.12 -8.42
CA ARG A 149 19.85 0.18 -9.54
C ARG A 149 18.42 0.03 -10.08
N ALA A 150 17.41 0.45 -9.33
CA ALA A 150 16.00 0.29 -9.74
C ALA A 150 15.09 1.46 -9.32
N VAL A 151 15.56 2.39 -8.51
CA VAL A 151 14.76 3.52 -8.03
C VAL A 151 15.31 4.82 -8.57
N ASP A 152 14.50 5.51 -9.36
CA ASP A 152 14.73 6.89 -9.79
C ASP A 152 13.98 7.88 -8.88
N ARG A 153 14.38 9.15 -8.91
CA ARG A 153 13.73 10.21 -8.13
C ARG A 153 12.24 10.35 -8.47
N ASP A 154 11.87 10.23 -9.74
CA ASP A 154 10.50 10.40 -10.24
C ASP A 154 9.73 9.08 -10.36
N GLY A 155 10.39 7.94 -10.17
CA GLY A 155 9.81 6.61 -10.28
C GLY A 155 9.36 6.24 -11.71
N ASN A 156 8.46 5.26 -11.80
CA ASN A 156 7.94 4.80 -13.08
C ASN A 156 6.75 5.64 -13.53
N ARG A 157 7.00 6.66 -14.36
CA ARG A 157 5.96 7.58 -14.86
C ARG A 157 4.87 6.89 -15.68
N LYS A 158 5.19 5.79 -16.38
CA LYS A 158 4.18 5.03 -17.13
C LYS A 158 3.22 4.31 -16.19
N ALA A 159 3.75 3.71 -15.12
CA ALA A 159 2.93 3.08 -14.10
C ALA A 159 2.06 4.10 -13.36
N GLN A 160 2.64 5.27 -13.02
CA GLN A 160 1.89 6.37 -12.38
C GLN A 160 0.74 6.87 -13.27
N ALA A 161 1.01 7.16 -14.53
CA ALA A 161 -0.03 7.59 -15.48
C ALA A 161 -1.16 6.56 -15.63
N LEU A 162 -0.79 5.26 -15.69
CA LEU A 162 -1.77 4.17 -15.75
C LEU A 162 -2.64 4.10 -14.48
N MET A 163 -2.02 4.25 -13.31
CA MET A 163 -2.76 4.29 -12.05
C MET A 163 -3.72 5.48 -12.00
N ASP A 164 -3.27 6.65 -12.42
CA ASP A 164 -4.07 7.89 -12.38
C ASP A 164 -5.19 7.91 -13.43
N GLU A 165 -5.09 7.11 -14.49
CA GLU A 165 -6.17 6.88 -15.45
C GLU A 165 -7.32 6.07 -14.82
N VAL A 166 -7.02 5.06 -14.03
CA VAL A 166 -8.01 4.11 -13.50
C VAL A 166 -8.47 4.43 -12.09
N PHE A 167 -7.58 5.01 -11.28
CA PHE A 167 -7.84 5.27 -9.87
C PHE A 167 -7.76 6.75 -9.52
N GLU A 168 -8.45 7.12 -8.47
CA GLU A 168 -8.32 8.40 -7.77
C GLU A 168 -8.11 8.18 -6.27
N LEU A 169 -7.74 9.23 -5.54
CA LEU A 169 -7.58 9.14 -4.09
C LEU A 169 -8.94 9.05 -3.40
N ARG A 170 -9.04 8.23 -2.37
CA ARG A 170 -10.14 8.28 -1.41
C ARG A 170 -9.98 9.47 -0.49
N GLU A 171 -11.08 10.05 -0.03
CA GLU A 171 -11.06 11.10 0.98
C GLU A 171 -10.43 10.62 2.28
N SER A 172 -10.74 9.39 2.68
CA SER A 172 -10.17 8.75 3.86
C SER A 172 -10.20 7.22 3.72
N PHE A 173 -9.34 6.56 4.50
CA PHE A 173 -9.31 5.09 4.60
C PHE A 173 -8.85 4.68 5.99
N GLU A 174 -9.41 3.58 6.52
CA GLU A 174 -9.07 3.06 7.83
C GLU A 174 -7.83 2.18 7.76
N TRP A 175 -6.86 2.49 8.62
CA TRP A 175 -5.62 1.74 8.77
C TRP A 175 -5.55 1.11 10.15
N ARG A 176 -5.20 -0.16 10.19
CA ARG A 176 -4.98 -0.86 11.45
C ARG A 176 -3.86 -0.18 12.25
N GLY A 177 -4.16 0.19 13.49
CA GLY A 177 -3.21 0.81 14.40
C GLY A 177 -2.89 2.28 14.13
N LEU A 178 -3.33 2.85 13.01
CA LEU A 178 -3.12 4.27 12.67
C LEU A 178 -4.45 5.05 12.62
N GLY A 179 -5.59 4.34 12.65
CA GLY A 179 -6.91 4.97 12.54
C GLY A 179 -7.27 5.37 11.12
N THR A 180 -8.14 6.35 10.98
CA THR A 180 -8.61 6.84 9.68
C THR A 180 -7.68 7.92 9.14
N LEU A 181 -7.05 7.66 8.00
CA LEU A 181 -6.08 8.56 7.38
C LEU A 181 -6.67 9.21 6.12
N PRO A 182 -6.53 10.53 5.95
CA PRO A 182 -6.97 11.20 4.74
C PRO A 182 -6.05 10.87 3.57
N LEU A 183 -6.63 10.77 2.36
CA LEU A 183 -5.93 10.62 1.08
C LEU A 183 -4.89 9.48 1.08
N SER A 184 -5.15 8.41 1.82
CA SER A 184 -4.21 7.32 2.08
C SER A 184 -4.52 6.02 1.34
N ALA A 185 -5.55 6.01 0.51
CA ALA A 185 -5.94 4.88 -0.32
C ALA A 185 -6.50 5.31 -1.67
N ARG A 186 -6.58 4.38 -2.59
CA ARG A 186 -7.16 4.60 -3.91
C ARG A 186 -8.58 4.01 -4.02
N ARG A 187 -9.41 4.60 -4.88
CA ARG A 187 -10.68 4.06 -5.36
C ARG A 187 -10.74 4.09 -6.87
N ILE A 188 -11.61 3.28 -7.45
CA ILE A 188 -11.82 3.24 -8.89
C ILE A 188 -12.56 4.49 -9.33
N ARG A 189 -12.10 5.13 -10.41
CA ARG A 189 -12.73 6.31 -11.01
C ARG A 189 -14.11 6.01 -11.57
N ALA A 190 -14.93 7.04 -11.73
CA ALA A 190 -16.29 6.92 -12.23
C ALA A 190 -16.36 6.32 -13.64
N GLU A 191 -15.34 6.56 -14.48
CA GLU A 191 -15.23 6.04 -15.84
C GLU A 191 -15.13 4.51 -15.89
N PHE A 192 -14.67 3.89 -14.77
CA PHE A 192 -14.55 2.45 -14.60
C PHE A 192 -15.51 1.89 -13.53
N ALA A 193 -16.59 2.62 -13.21
CA ALA A 193 -17.52 2.28 -12.13
C ALA A 193 -18.16 0.89 -12.26
N GLU A 194 -18.30 0.37 -13.49
CA GLU A 194 -18.81 -0.98 -13.73
C GLU A 194 -17.90 -2.09 -13.19
N PHE A 195 -16.61 -1.78 -12.97
CA PHE A 195 -15.62 -2.69 -12.38
C PHE A 195 -15.42 -2.48 -10.88
N ASP A 196 -16.13 -1.54 -10.27
CA ASP A 196 -16.05 -1.26 -8.83
C ASP A 196 -17.01 -2.15 -8.05
N ALA A 197 -16.46 -3.12 -7.31
CA ALA A 197 -17.25 -4.06 -6.51
C ALA A 197 -18.05 -3.36 -5.40
N GLU A 198 -17.55 -2.27 -4.82
CA GLU A 198 -18.28 -1.51 -3.79
C GLU A 198 -19.58 -0.92 -4.33
N ARG A 199 -19.54 -0.38 -5.55
CA ARG A 199 -20.72 0.18 -6.23
C ARG A 199 -21.62 -0.91 -6.75
N ARG A 200 -21.03 -1.94 -7.37
CA ARG A 200 -21.77 -3.02 -8.03
C ARG A 200 -22.61 -3.85 -7.06
N PHE A 201 -22.06 -4.14 -5.87
CA PHE A 201 -22.73 -4.97 -4.87
C PHE A 201 -23.31 -4.15 -3.71
N ALA A 202 -23.29 -2.81 -3.80
CA ALA A 202 -23.75 -1.90 -2.75
C ALA A 202 -23.20 -2.28 -1.36
N LEU A 203 -21.90 -2.55 -1.31
CA LEU A 203 -21.24 -2.99 -0.08
C LEU A 203 -21.33 -1.89 0.98
N ALA A 204 -21.93 -2.22 2.12
CA ALA A 204 -21.99 -1.34 3.27
C ALA A 204 -20.71 -1.45 4.08
N TYR A 205 -20.05 -0.32 4.32
CA TYR A 205 -18.92 -0.26 5.25
C TYR A 205 -19.41 -0.57 6.67
N ARG A 206 -18.74 -1.51 7.33
CA ARG A 206 -18.96 -1.82 8.75
C ARG A 206 -17.64 -1.62 9.49
N PRO A 207 -17.52 -0.58 10.33
CA PRO A 207 -16.33 -0.37 11.13
C PRO A 207 -16.13 -1.55 12.08
N VAL A 208 -14.93 -2.11 12.09
CA VAL A 208 -14.51 -3.17 13.01
C VAL A 208 -13.40 -2.60 13.88
N ALA A 209 -13.65 -2.45 15.16
CA ALA A 209 -12.63 -1.95 16.08
C ALA A 209 -11.42 -2.89 16.12
N ASP A 210 -10.23 -2.32 16.25
CA ASP A 210 -9.02 -3.10 16.48
C ASP A 210 -9.16 -3.98 17.73
N HIS A 211 -8.49 -5.13 17.70
CA HIS A 211 -8.50 -6.02 18.87
C HIS A 211 -7.91 -5.27 20.07
N LYS A 212 -8.59 -5.35 21.23
CA LYS A 212 -8.22 -4.61 22.47
C LYS A 212 -6.78 -4.87 22.97
N GLY A 213 -6.16 -5.96 22.56
CA GLY A 213 -4.76 -6.28 22.84
C GLY A 213 -3.78 -5.88 21.73
N CYS A 214 -4.26 -5.17 20.68
CA CYS A 214 -3.41 -4.76 19.57
C CYS A 214 -2.65 -3.48 19.92
N ASP A 215 -1.32 -3.56 19.88
CA ASP A 215 -0.41 -2.44 20.17
C ASP A 215 0.29 -1.93 18.89
N CYS A 216 -0.29 -2.22 17.70
CA CYS A 216 0.36 -1.87 16.42
C CYS A 216 0.70 -0.38 16.30
N GLY A 217 -0.17 0.51 16.78
CA GLY A 217 0.09 1.95 16.72
C GLY A 217 1.31 2.37 17.55
N GLU A 218 1.49 1.81 18.75
CA GLU A 218 2.65 2.08 19.62
C GLU A 218 3.94 1.50 19.03
N ILE A 219 3.85 0.31 18.43
CA ILE A 219 5.00 -0.35 17.80
C ILE A 219 5.47 0.43 16.57
N LEU A 220 4.55 0.88 15.71
CA LEU A 220 4.88 1.67 14.53
C LEU A 220 5.55 3.01 14.87
N ARG A 221 5.24 3.56 16.05
CA ARG A 221 5.86 4.80 16.56
C ARG A 221 7.14 4.55 17.37
N GLY A 222 7.59 3.30 17.48
CA GLY A 222 8.79 2.95 18.25
C GLY A 222 8.63 3.02 19.77
N VAL A 223 7.44 3.33 20.27
CA VAL A 223 7.16 3.45 21.72
C VAL A 223 7.19 2.09 22.41
N LYS A 224 6.82 1.04 21.67
CA LYS A 224 6.74 -0.32 22.18
C LYS A 224 7.49 -1.30 21.27
N ARG A 225 8.20 -2.24 21.87
CA ARG A 225 8.85 -3.31 21.10
C ARG A 225 7.82 -4.40 20.73
N PRO A 226 7.94 -5.03 19.52
CA PRO A 226 7.01 -6.08 19.08
C PRO A 226 6.82 -7.20 20.12
N GLN A 227 7.91 -7.64 20.77
CA GLN A 227 7.88 -8.70 21.78
C GLN A 227 7.06 -8.37 23.04
N ALA A 228 6.80 -7.08 23.29
CA ALA A 228 5.95 -6.63 24.39
C ALA A 228 4.45 -6.63 24.05
N CYS A 229 4.08 -6.86 22.78
CA CYS A 229 2.70 -6.99 22.35
C CYS A 229 2.13 -8.36 22.73
N LYS A 230 0.95 -8.38 23.36
CA LYS A 230 0.28 -9.63 23.77
C LYS A 230 -0.11 -10.53 22.59
N LEU A 231 -0.20 -9.98 21.39
CA LEU A 231 -0.55 -10.71 20.17
C LEU A 231 0.67 -11.06 19.31
N PHE A 232 1.90 -10.78 19.79
CA PHE A 232 3.11 -11.10 19.03
C PHE A 232 3.41 -12.60 19.09
N GLY A 233 3.41 -13.24 17.92
CA GLY A 233 3.71 -14.68 17.79
C GLY A 233 2.55 -15.62 18.15
N THR A 234 1.31 -15.10 18.28
CA THR A 234 0.10 -15.90 18.51
C THR A 234 -0.63 -16.20 17.20
#